data_81ffcc6990ad518e95a44245d712b8ec
#
_entry.id   81ffcc6990ad518e95a44245d712b8ec
#
_cell.length_a   1.000
_cell.length_b   1.000
_cell.length_c   1.000
_cell.angle_alpha   90.00
_cell.angle_beta   90.00
_cell.angle_gamma   90.00
#
_symmetry.space_group_name_H-M   'P 1'
#
loop_
_entity.id
_entity.type
_entity.pdbx_description
1 polymer ?
#
loop_
_entity_poly.entity_id
_entity_poly.type
_entity_poly.pdbx_seq_one_letter_code
_entity_poly.pdbx_strand_id
1 'polypeptide(L)'
;LALLDAARTRLADYPYATIGLYGRQSPLVVFRAATAEPLDDSAIAELDSVFGLADEAGAIVYADRTRHIAKKAVAEAGRLVGVRLSGESLAQGWLKQAMAEDELDAGLIRLALAPSGKPPRSVVARNIVCKCADASDVQIGQQLAAGGNLKTLQEKLKCGTYCGACLPEIKRM
;
A
#
# COMPACT_ATOMS: atom_id res chain seq x y z
N LEU A 1 -9.40 4.24 13.59
CA LEU A 1 -8.85 4.10 14.94
C LEU A 1 -9.04 2.68 15.48
N ALA A 2 -10.26 2.10 15.43
CA ALA A 2 -10.52 0.75 15.95
C ALA A 2 -9.59 -0.34 15.38
N LEU A 3 -9.32 -0.34 14.07
CA LEU A 3 -8.40 -1.27 13.44
C LEU A 3 -6.97 -1.10 13.96
N LEU A 4 -6.52 0.13 14.17
CA LEU A 4 -5.19 0.41 14.70
C LEU A 4 -5.04 -0.08 16.14
N ASP A 5 -6.08 0.08 16.95
CA ASP A 5 -6.08 -0.37 18.36
C ASP A 5 -6.13 -1.91 18.45
N ALA A 6 -6.96 -2.56 17.63
CA ALA A 6 -7.00 -4.01 17.52
C ALA A 6 -5.64 -4.59 17.07
N ALA A 7 -5.01 -3.96 16.09
CA ALA A 7 -3.69 -4.37 15.61
C ALA A 7 -2.59 -4.16 16.66
N ARG A 8 -2.66 -3.09 17.46
CA ARG A 8 -1.70 -2.84 18.58
C ARG A 8 -1.74 -3.93 19.63
N THR A 9 -2.93 -4.44 19.94
CA THR A 9 -3.07 -5.54 20.90
C THR A 9 -2.31 -6.78 20.45
N ARG A 10 -2.21 -7.00 19.14
CA ARG A 10 -1.48 -8.13 18.56
C ARG A 10 0.04 -7.96 18.46
N LEU A 11 0.56 -6.75 18.70
CA LEU A 11 2.01 -6.55 18.69
C LEU A 11 2.71 -7.44 19.73
N ALA A 12 2.08 -7.67 20.88
CA ALA A 12 2.63 -8.48 21.96
C ALA A 12 2.78 -9.96 21.60
N ASP A 13 2.00 -10.45 20.64
CA ASP A 13 2.01 -11.85 20.22
C ASP A 13 3.22 -12.20 19.32
N TYR A 14 3.92 -11.17 18.83
CA TYR A 14 5.03 -11.32 17.88
C TYR A 14 6.29 -10.64 18.39
N PRO A 15 7.42 -11.35 18.51
CA PRO A 15 8.68 -10.79 19.06
C PRO A 15 9.26 -9.67 18.20
N TYR A 16 8.96 -9.68 16.90
CA TYR A 16 9.42 -8.67 15.94
C TYR A 16 8.23 -8.16 15.14
N ALA A 17 7.50 -7.21 15.72
CA ALA A 17 6.34 -6.63 15.05
C ALA A 17 6.37 -5.11 15.08
N THR A 18 5.82 -4.51 14.03
CA THR A 18 5.62 -3.07 13.93
C THR A 18 4.25 -2.76 13.36
N ILE A 19 3.67 -1.66 13.77
CA ILE A 19 2.46 -1.11 13.21
C ILE A 19 2.66 0.36 12.88
N GLY A 20 2.13 0.80 11.75
CA GLY A 20 2.22 2.19 11.33
C GLY A 20 1.12 2.56 10.36
N LEU A 21 0.99 3.85 10.14
CA LEU A 21 0.11 4.39 9.11
C LEU A 21 0.92 4.68 7.84
N TYR A 22 0.32 4.45 6.69
CA TYR A 22 0.88 4.75 5.38
C TYR A 22 -0.17 5.47 4.52
N GLY A 23 0.26 6.47 3.77
CA GLY A 23 -0.63 7.32 2.97
C GLY A 23 -1.15 8.53 3.77
N ARG A 24 -1.41 9.64 3.07
CA ARG A 24 -1.89 10.88 3.70
C ARG A 24 -3.38 11.12 3.47
N GLN A 25 -3.85 10.83 2.27
CA GLN A 25 -5.26 11.07 1.90
C GLN A 25 -6.15 9.90 2.34
N SER A 26 -5.68 8.68 2.14
CA SER A 26 -6.34 7.44 2.56
C SER A 26 -5.36 6.63 3.41
N PRO A 27 -5.28 6.90 4.72
CA PRO A 27 -4.30 6.23 5.57
C PRO A 27 -4.60 4.74 5.70
N LEU A 28 -3.60 3.93 5.38
CA LEU A 28 -3.61 2.48 5.55
C LEU A 28 -2.97 2.11 6.87
N VAL A 29 -3.53 1.13 7.57
CA VAL A 29 -2.84 0.47 8.69
C VAL A 29 -1.92 -0.60 8.11
N VAL A 30 -0.63 -0.49 8.40
CA VAL A 30 0.38 -1.46 7.97
C VAL A 30 0.93 -2.18 9.18
N PHE A 31 0.63 -3.45 9.29
CA PHE A 31 1.21 -4.36 10.27
C PHE A 31 2.31 -5.18 9.61
N ARG A 32 3.44 -5.32 10.28
CA ARG A 32 4.54 -6.19 9.89
C ARG A 32 4.98 -7.00 11.09
N ALA A 33 5.14 -8.28 10.89
CA ALA A 33 5.71 -9.16 11.90
C ALA A 33 6.71 -10.13 11.26
N ALA A 34 7.67 -10.57 12.05
CA ALA A 34 8.58 -11.65 11.72
C ALA A 34 8.58 -12.68 12.86
N THR A 35 8.57 -13.94 12.49
CA THR A 35 8.58 -15.10 13.39
C THR A 35 9.71 -16.05 13.00
N ALA A 36 10.23 -16.79 13.95
CA ALA A 36 11.27 -17.79 13.67
C ALA A 36 10.71 -18.97 12.86
N GLU A 37 9.46 -19.36 13.16
CA GLU A 37 8.75 -20.42 12.46
C GLU A 37 7.61 -19.84 11.60
N PRO A 38 7.24 -20.52 10.51
CA PRO A 38 6.07 -20.13 9.72
C PRO A 38 4.80 -20.10 10.57
N LEU A 39 3.91 -19.16 10.30
CA LEU A 39 2.60 -19.10 10.95
C LEU A 39 1.75 -20.30 10.49
N ASP A 40 1.04 -20.90 11.43
CA ASP A 40 0.02 -21.89 11.12
C ASP A 40 -1.28 -21.27 10.59
N ASP A 41 -2.18 -22.11 10.10
CA ASP A 41 -3.44 -21.64 9.51
C ASP A 41 -4.34 -20.93 10.54
N SER A 42 -4.25 -21.26 11.83
CA SER A 42 -5.02 -20.62 12.92
C SER A 42 -4.54 -19.20 13.18
N ALA A 43 -3.23 -19.02 13.31
CA ALA A 43 -2.62 -17.69 13.49
C ALA A 43 -2.90 -16.77 12.28
N ILE A 44 -2.88 -17.35 11.08
CA ILE A 44 -3.21 -16.62 9.84
C ILE A 44 -4.68 -16.20 9.85
N ALA A 45 -5.61 -17.09 10.22
CA ALA A 45 -7.04 -16.78 10.28
C ALA A 45 -7.36 -15.72 11.35
N GLU A 46 -6.65 -15.76 12.47
CA GLU A 46 -6.78 -14.76 13.52
C GLU A 46 -6.33 -13.38 13.06
N LEU A 47 -5.19 -13.28 12.38
CA LEU A 47 -4.75 -12.03 11.77
C LEU A 47 -5.76 -11.52 10.72
N ASP A 48 -6.26 -12.41 9.87
CA ASP A 48 -7.29 -12.05 8.88
C ASP A 48 -8.53 -11.46 9.57
N SER A 49 -8.97 -12.04 10.70
CA SER A 49 -10.09 -11.52 11.49
C SER A 49 -9.81 -10.12 12.04
N VAL A 50 -8.64 -9.92 12.64
CA VAL A 50 -8.24 -8.63 13.23
C VAL A 50 -8.18 -7.53 12.18
N PHE A 51 -7.67 -7.85 10.98
CA PHE A 51 -7.50 -6.87 9.90
C PHE A 51 -8.70 -6.76 8.94
N GLY A 52 -9.84 -7.39 9.28
CA GLY A 52 -11.04 -7.32 8.45
C GLY A 52 -10.92 -8.08 7.12
N LEU A 53 -10.04 -9.08 7.07
CA LEU A 53 -9.81 -9.92 5.90
C LEU A 53 -10.51 -11.28 6.00
N ALA A 54 -11.33 -11.50 7.04
CA ALA A 54 -11.97 -12.79 7.30
C ALA A 54 -13.04 -13.13 6.23
N ASP A 55 -13.71 -12.12 5.68
CA ASP A 55 -14.73 -12.33 4.65
C ASP A 55 -14.09 -12.92 3.39
N GLU A 56 -14.74 -13.97 2.86
CA GLU A 56 -14.33 -14.63 1.62
C GLU A 56 -15.00 -14.02 0.38
N ALA A 57 -16.06 -13.24 0.55
CA ALA A 57 -16.73 -12.54 -0.53
C ALA A 57 -15.78 -11.50 -1.16
N GLY A 58 -15.41 -11.72 -2.42
CA GLY A 58 -14.45 -10.85 -3.11
C GLY A 58 -12.98 -11.10 -2.76
N ALA A 59 -12.68 -12.12 -1.94
CA ALA A 59 -11.31 -12.48 -1.62
C ALA A 59 -10.64 -13.26 -2.75
N ILE A 60 -9.38 -12.93 -3.02
CA ILE A 60 -8.48 -13.70 -3.86
C ILE A 60 -7.41 -14.28 -2.95
N VAL A 61 -7.21 -15.59 -3.01
CA VAL A 61 -6.27 -16.31 -2.15
C VAL A 61 -5.23 -17.02 -3.01
N TYR A 62 -3.97 -16.95 -2.60
CA TYR A 62 -2.88 -17.75 -3.12
C TYR A 62 -2.18 -18.46 -1.95
N ALA A 63 -2.00 -19.77 -2.06
CA ALA A 63 -1.28 -20.55 -1.06
C ALA A 63 -0.31 -21.54 -1.73
N ASP A 64 0.91 -21.58 -1.21
CA ASP A 64 1.92 -22.59 -1.52
C ASP A 64 2.43 -23.15 -0.21
N ARG A 65 1.89 -24.29 0.19
CA ARG A 65 2.21 -24.95 1.47
C ARG A 65 3.66 -25.43 1.53
N THR A 66 4.22 -25.81 0.41
CA THR A 66 5.61 -26.28 0.34
C THR A 66 6.61 -25.16 0.65
N ARG A 67 6.27 -23.93 0.26
CA ARG A 67 7.10 -22.73 0.49
C ARG A 67 6.63 -21.90 1.67
N HIS A 68 5.63 -22.35 2.42
CA HIS A 68 4.97 -21.60 3.49
C HIS A 68 4.50 -20.22 3.08
N ILE A 69 3.98 -20.09 1.85
CA ILE A 69 3.44 -18.84 1.33
C ILE A 69 1.93 -18.89 1.42
N ALA A 70 1.35 -17.85 2.05
CA ALA A 70 -0.08 -17.63 2.11
C ALA A 70 -0.39 -16.15 1.90
N LYS A 71 -1.07 -15.83 0.81
CA LYS A 71 -1.43 -14.46 0.44
C LYS A 71 -2.93 -14.35 0.28
N LYS A 72 -3.48 -13.21 0.70
CA LYS A 72 -4.90 -12.90 0.55
C LYS A 72 -5.07 -11.43 0.17
N ALA A 73 -5.95 -11.16 -0.76
CA ALA A 73 -6.37 -9.82 -1.14
C ALA A 73 -7.89 -9.76 -1.09
N VAL A 74 -8.44 -8.76 -0.46
CA VAL A 74 -9.89 -8.52 -0.35
C VAL A 74 -10.24 -7.24 -1.10
N ALA A 75 -11.24 -7.33 -1.96
CA ALA A 75 -11.72 -6.21 -2.75
C ALA A 75 -13.22 -6.00 -2.52
N GLU A 76 -13.61 -4.75 -2.34
CA GLU A 76 -15.00 -4.31 -2.21
C GLU A 76 -15.30 -3.27 -3.30
N ALA A 77 -16.40 -3.44 -4.00
CA ALA A 77 -16.81 -2.54 -5.09
C ALA A 77 -15.68 -2.26 -6.12
N GLY A 78 -14.85 -3.26 -6.41
CA GLY A 78 -13.72 -3.14 -7.35
C GLY A 78 -12.45 -2.49 -6.78
N ARG A 79 -12.43 -2.13 -5.50
CA ARG A 79 -11.29 -1.50 -4.81
C ARG A 79 -10.61 -2.51 -3.88
N LEU A 80 -9.31 -2.46 -3.80
CA LEU A 80 -8.54 -3.27 -2.85
C LEU A 80 -8.63 -2.66 -1.45
N VAL A 81 -9.30 -3.34 -0.53
CA VAL A 81 -9.50 -2.86 0.85
C VAL A 81 -8.50 -3.46 1.84
N GLY A 82 -7.94 -4.62 1.52
CA GLY A 82 -6.95 -5.22 2.38
C GLY A 82 -6.09 -6.29 1.69
N VAL A 83 -4.86 -6.45 2.18
CA VAL A 83 -3.92 -7.46 1.68
C VAL A 83 -3.15 -8.06 2.85
N ARG A 84 -3.01 -9.36 2.85
CA ARG A 84 -2.06 -10.09 3.67
C ARG A 84 -1.04 -10.82 2.78
N LEU A 85 0.23 -10.65 3.12
CA LEU A 85 1.35 -11.37 2.52
C LEU A 85 2.09 -12.11 3.63
N SER A 86 2.03 -13.43 3.65
CA SER A 86 2.75 -14.29 4.58
C SER A 86 3.74 -15.17 3.81
N GLY A 87 4.95 -15.35 4.33
CA GLY A 87 6.04 -16.11 3.74
C GLY A 87 6.80 -15.39 2.62
N GLU A 88 6.12 -14.58 1.82
CA GLU A 88 6.75 -13.77 0.77
C GLU A 88 6.05 -12.40 0.67
N SER A 89 6.82 -11.33 0.74
CA SER A 89 6.32 -9.95 0.83
C SER A 89 6.90 -9.00 -0.24
N LEU A 90 7.45 -9.52 -1.34
CA LEU A 90 8.08 -8.72 -2.40
C LEU A 90 7.15 -7.64 -2.99
N ALA A 91 5.85 -7.94 -3.05
CA ALA A 91 4.85 -7.02 -3.60
C ALA A 91 4.46 -5.88 -2.63
N GLN A 92 4.88 -5.91 -1.35
CA GLN A 92 4.39 -4.97 -0.32
C GLN A 92 4.59 -3.49 -0.68
N GLY A 93 5.67 -3.16 -1.36
CA GLY A 93 6.02 -1.77 -1.69
C GLY A 93 4.98 -1.14 -2.62
N TRP A 94 4.79 -1.72 -3.78
CA TRP A 94 3.87 -1.20 -4.77
C TRP A 94 2.39 -1.38 -4.38
N LEU A 95 2.05 -2.47 -3.66
CA LEU A 95 0.69 -2.68 -3.15
C LEU A 95 0.26 -1.58 -2.18
N LYS A 96 1.12 -1.21 -1.22
CA LYS A 96 0.82 -0.10 -0.30
C LYS A 96 0.58 1.21 -1.05
N GLN A 97 1.42 1.49 -2.04
CA GLN A 97 1.28 2.68 -2.85
C GLN A 97 -0.04 2.67 -3.63
N ALA A 98 -0.32 1.59 -4.35
CA ALA A 98 -1.53 1.45 -5.13
C ALA A 98 -2.81 1.51 -4.28
N MET A 99 -2.80 0.93 -3.07
CA MET A 99 -3.92 1.03 -2.12
C MET A 99 -4.11 2.46 -1.60
N ALA A 100 -3.02 3.17 -1.28
CA ALA A 100 -3.09 4.55 -0.77
C ALA A 100 -3.56 5.55 -1.85
N GLU A 101 -3.33 5.24 -3.11
CA GLU A 101 -3.67 6.08 -4.26
C GLU A 101 -4.97 5.68 -4.94
N ASP A 102 -5.62 4.60 -4.46
CA ASP A 102 -6.89 4.09 -4.97
C ASP A 102 -6.88 3.70 -6.47
N GLU A 103 -5.78 3.11 -6.93
CA GLU A 103 -5.52 2.87 -8.35
C GLU A 103 -5.67 1.42 -8.81
N LEU A 104 -6.10 0.50 -7.92
CA LEU A 104 -6.20 -0.90 -8.26
C LEU A 104 -7.59 -1.27 -8.76
N ASP A 105 -7.66 -1.60 -10.04
CA ASP A 105 -8.82 -2.27 -10.60
C ASP A 105 -8.81 -3.79 -10.30
N ALA A 106 -9.95 -4.46 -10.54
CA ALA A 106 -10.11 -5.88 -10.26
C ALA A 106 -9.14 -6.78 -11.04
N GLY A 107 -8.65 -6.35 -12.20
CA GLY A 107 -7.66 -7.09 -12.99
C GLY A 107 -6.28 -7.06 -12.33
N LEU A 108 -5.90 -5.91 -11.79
CA LEU A 108 -4.63 -5.71 -11.11
C LEU A 108 -4.57 -6.43 -9.76
N ILE A 109 -5.71 -6.60 -9.08
CA ILE A 109 -5.77 -7.31 -7.79
C ILE A 109 -5.31 -8.77 -7.94
N ARG A 110 -5.64 -9.44 -9.04
CA ARG A 110 -5.17 -10.82 -9.31
C ARG A 110 -3.66 -10.90 -9.44
N LEU A 111 -3.03 -9.86 -10.01
CA LEU A 111 -1.57 -9.79 -10.13
C LEU A 111 -0.88 -9.45 -8.82
N ALA A 112 -1.61 -8.87 -7.85
CA ALA A 112 -1.09 -8.54 -6.53
C ALA A 112 -0.53 -9.75 -5.77
N LEU A 113 -1.13 -10.91 -5.99
CA LEU A 113 -0.73 -12.15 -5.32
C LEU A 113 0.28 -12.97 -6.15
N ALA A 114 0.60 -12.53 -7.37
CA ALA A 114 1.56 -13.23 -8.21
C ALA A 114 2.95 -13.31 -7.55
N PRO A 115 3.67 -14.42 -7.73
CA PRO A 115 4.97 -14.61 -7.09
C PRO A 115 6.08 -13.70 -7.60
N SER A 116 5.84 -12.90 -8.64
CA SER A 116 6.87 -12.06 -9.27
C SER A 116 7.31 -10.85 -8.43
N GLY A 117 6.52 -10.42 -7.46
CA GLY A 117 6.82 -9.22 -6.65
C GLY A 117 6.89 -7.90 -7.42
N LYS A 118 6.82 -7.96 -8.75
CA LYS A 118 6.92 -6.78 -9.62
C LYS A 118 5.56 -6.14 -9.83
N PRO A 119 5.48 -4.81 -9.83
CA PRO A 119 4.23 -4.13 -10.19
C PRO A 119 3.86 -4.47 -11.64
N PRO A 120 2.56 -4.61 -11.93
CA PRO A 120 2.07 -4.65 -13.30
C PRO A 120 2.56 -3.42 -14.06
N ARG A 121 2.75 -3.55 -15.38
CA ARG A 121 3.20 -2.41 -16.22
C ARG A 121 2.27 -1.20 -16.17
N SER A 122 1.00 -1.40 -15.82
CA SER A 122 0.00 -0.36 -15.65
C SER A 122 0.11 0.41 -14.34
N VAL A 123 0.76 -0.16 -13.32
CA VAL A 123 1.15 0.56 -12.11
C VAL A 123 2.50 1.21 -12.40
N VAL A 124 2.47 2.36 -13.05
CA VAL A 124 3.67 3.14 -13.32
C VAL A 124 4.32 3.47 -11.98
N ALA A 125 5.58 3.12 -11.83
CA ALA A 125 6.36 3.55 -10.67
C ALA A 125 6.36 5.07 -10.64
N ARG A 126 5.54 5.66 -9.78
CA ARG A 126 5.49 7.12 -9.60
C ARG A 126 6.74 7.55 -8.86
N ASN A 127 7.44 8.46 -9.44
CA ASN A 127 8.57 9.10 -8.79
C ASN A 127 8.04 10.22 -7.91
N ILE A 128 8.18 10.09 -6.59
CA ILE A 128 7.76 11.14 -5.63
C ILE A 128 8.77 12.27 -5.71
N VAL A 129 8.37 13.37 -6.32
CA VAL A 129 9.16 14.59 -6.48
C VAL A 129 9.09 15.44 -5.21
N CYS A 130 7.91 15.63 -4.64
CA CYS A 130 7.75 16.36 -3.38
C CYS A 130 7.42 15.43 -2.22
N LYS A 131 8.44 15.03 -1.46
CA LYS A 131 8.27 14.12 -0.30
C LYS A 131 7.41 14.71 0.82
N CYS A 132 7.44 16.03 1.01
CA CYS A 132 6.66 16.68 2.07
C CYS A 132 5.16 16.70 1.75
N ALA A 133 4.81 16.85 0.47
CA ALA A 133 3.43 16.89 0.00
C ALA A 133 2.97 15.57 -0.62
N ASP A 134 3.86 14.57 -0.68
CA ASP A 134 3.63 13.26 -1.31
C ASP A 134 3.14 13.38 -2.77
N ALA A 135 3.71 14.34 -3.50
CA ALA A 135 3.32 14.61 -4.88
C ALA A 135 4.29 13.96 -5.87
N SER A 136 3.71 13.19 -6.80
CA SER A 136 4.44 12.47 -7.83
C SER A 136 4.70 13.33 -9.08
N ASP A 137 5.66 12.88 -9.89
CA ASP A 137 5.94 13.42 -11.22
C ASP A 137 4.70 13.41 -12.13
N VAL A 138 3.88 12.35 -12.06
CA VAL A 138 2.64 12.21 -12.83
C VAL A 138 1.62 13.28 -12.42
N GLN A 139 1.38 13.48 -11.11
CA GLN A 139 0.45 14.48 -10.63
C GLN A 139 0.91 15.90 -10.98
N ILE A 140 2.21 16.17 -10.85
CA ILE A 140 2.80 17.46 -11.23
C ILE A 140 2.66 17.66 -12.75
N GLY A 141 3.03 16.66 -13.56
CA GLY A 141 2.93 16.70 -15.01
C GLY A 141 1.51 16.93 -15.50
N GLN A 142 0.50 16.30 -14.91
CA GLN A 142 -0.91 16.53 -15.22
C GLN A 142 -1.33 17.98 -14.97
N GLN A 143 -0.92 18.58 -13.86
CA GLN A 143 -1.25 19.97 -13.57
C GLN A 143 -0.54 20.94 -14.54
N LEU A 144 0.72 20.66 -14.89
CA LEU A 144 1.46 21.46 -15.87
C LEU A 144 0.86 21.33 -17.28
N ALA A 145 0.50 20.11 -17.70
CA ALA A 145 -0.16 19.87 -18.98
C ALA A 145 -1.53 20.57 -19.10
N ALA A 146 -2.21 20.76 -17.98
CA ALA A 146 -3.46 21.51 -17.90
C ALA A 146 -3.25 23.06 -17.88
N GLY A 147 -2.04 23.54 -18.16
CA GLY A 147 -1.70 24.97 -18.16
C GLY A 147 -1.39 25.53 -16.76
N GLY A 148 -1.21 24.67 -15.77
CA GLY A 148 -0.81 25.08 -14.43
C GLY A 148 0.63 25.57 -14.37
N ASN A 149 0.93 26.34 -13.36
CA ASN A 149 2.26 26.86 -13.07
C ASN A 149 2.67 26.53 -11.61
N LEU A 150 3.83 26.97 -11.18
CA LEU A 150 4.31 26.73 -9.83
C LEU A 150 3.31 27.16 -8.75
N LYS A 151 2.63 28.28 -8.93
CA LYS A 151 1.60 28.74 -7.99
C LYS A 151 0.43 27.76 -7.91
N THR A 152 -0.02 27.24 -9.05
CA THR A 152 -1.06 26.21 -9.14
C THR A 152 -0.63 24.94 -8.41
N LEU A 153 0.63 24.51 -8.56
CA LEU A 153 1.18 23.33 -7.87
C LEU A 153 1.25 23.55 -6.36
N GLN A 154 1.62 24.76 -5.92
CA GLN A 154 1.62 25.13 -4.50
C GLN A 154 0.22 25.13 -3.89
N GLU A 155 -0.77 25.66 -4.62
CA GLU A 155 -2.15 25.73 -4.16
C GLU A 155 -2.82 24.33 -4.11
N LYS A 156 -2.70 23.55 -5.18
CA LYS A 156 -3.39 22.27 -5.32
C LYS A 156 -2.64 21.09 -4.71
N LEU A 157 -1.33 21.00 -4.94
CA LEU A 157 -0.51 19.86 -4.53
C LEU A 157 0.39 20.18 -3.33
N LYS A 158 0.42 21.43 -2.85
CA LYS A 158 1.29 21.88 -1.76
C LYS A 158 2.79 21.67 -2.03
N CYS A 159 3.19 21.51 -3.29
CA CYS A 159 4.59 21.34 -3.68
C CYS A 159 5.42 22.57 -3.38
N GLY A 160 6.59 22.38 -2.74
CA GLY A 160 7.51 23.48 -2.45
C GLY A 160 7.06 24.45 -1.34
N THR A 161 5.95 24.18 -0.65
CA THR A 161 5.44 25.04 0.43
C THR A 161 6.06 24.75 1.79
N TYR A 162 6.72 23.60 1.96
CA TYR A 162 7.36 23.21 3.21
C TYR A 162 8.88 23.41 3.16
N CYS A 163 9.64 22.41 2.72
CA CYS A 163 11.10 22.44 2.73
C CYS A 163 11.74 23.04 1.46
N GLY A 164 10.98 23.14 0.35
CA GLY A 164 11.46 23.67 -0.92
C GLY A 164 12.39 22.76 -1.72
N ALA A 165 12.80 21.60 -1.19
CA ALA A 165 13.78 20.72 -1.85
C ALA A 165 13.34 20.18 -3.22
N CYS A 166 12.04 20.12 -3.49
CA CYS A 166 11.48 19.70 -4.77
C CYS A 166 11.48 20.80 -5.87
N LEU A 167 11.68 22.07 -5.51
CA LEU A 167 11.57 23.19 -6.45
C LEU A 167 12.55 23.11 -7.65
N PRO A 168 13.83 22.69 -7.46
CA PRO A 168 14.73 22.54 -8.60
C PRO A 168 14.26 21.50 -9.61
N GLU A 169 13.66 20.39 -9.15
CA GLU A 169 13.13 19.34 -10.01
C GLU A 169 11.87 19.79 -10.73
N ILE A 170 10.92 20.39 -10.00
CA ILE A 170 9.68 20.93 -10.58
C ILE A 170 9.96 21.99 -11.68
N LYS A 171 11.02 22.80 -11.52
CA LYS A 171 11.42 23.78 -12.53
C LYS A 171 12.01 23.19 -13.81
N ARG A 172 12.45 21.93 -13.77
CA ARG A 172 12.95 21.20 -14.95
C ARG A 172 11.85 20.47 -15.70
N MET A 173 10.72 20.24 -15.06
CA MET A 173 9.54 19.63 -15.67
C MET A 173 8.75 20.65 -16.49
#